data_b2bbfca9f26ca85be6240516ad03a803
#
_entry.id   b2bbfca9f26ca85be6240516ad03a803
#
_cell.length_a   1.000
_cell.length_b   1.000
_cell.length_c   1.000
_cell.angle_alpha   90.00
_cell.angle_beta   90.00
_cell.angle_gamma   90.00
#
_symmetry.space_group_name_H-M   'P 1'
#
loop_
_entity.id
_entity.type
_entity.pdbx_description
1 polymer ?
#
loop_
_entity_poly.entity_id
_entity_poly.type
_entity_poly.pdbx_seq_one_letter_code
_entity_poly.pdbx_strand_id
1 'polypeptide(L)'
;EHYGYILAFIEALDLMDITLVLHDWGGGIGFNYAMNRPDNFRGIAFMETFVRTFDSWDDWPQDLAEGFKQFRTEGVSWELIVEKNVFMEEILPYGIHRDLSEAEVNTYLEPFRDVAHRKRLWVWQQEPPIEGKPAGTAEIISNYVAELKKSALPKLLFHVQPGAIVPPVTMK
;
A
#
# COMPACT_ATOMS: atom_id res chain seq x y z
N GLU A 1 12.39 -0.88 5.82
CA GLU A 1 13.28 -1.69 4.95
C GLU A 1 13.01 -1.43 3.46
N HIS A 2 11.77 -1.61 2.94
CA HIS A 2 11.46 -1.47 1.51
C HIS A 2 11.81 -0.10 0.92
N TYR A 3 11.59 0.97 1.69
CA TYR A 3 12.05 2.31 1.31
C TYR A 3 13.56 2.36 1.04
N GLY A 4 14.35 1.72 1.90
CA GLY A 4 15.82 1.65 1.73
C GLY A 4 16.24 0.92 0.46
N TYR A 5 15.52 -0.15 0.07
CA TYR A 5 15.81 -0.87 -1.17
C TYR A 5 15.50 -0.02 -2.41
N ILE A 6 14.36 0.70 -2.41
CA ILE A 6 14.00 1.59 -3.52
C ILE A 6 14.98 2.76 -3.62
N LEU A 7 15.39 3.35 -2.49
CA LEU A 7 16.41 4.39 -2.46
C LEU A 7 17.72 3.91 -3.09
N ALA A 8 18.24 2.76 -2.63
CA ALA A 8 19.47 2.19 -3.16
C ALA A 8 19.37 1.84 -4.66
N PHE A 9 18.22 1.36 -5.11
CA PHE A 9 17.96 1.08 -6.53
C PHE A 9 18.03 2.35 -7.39
N ILE A 10 17.37 3.43 -6.95
CA ILE A 10 17.35 4.71 -7.68
C ILE A 10 18.76 5.31 -7.74
N GLU A 11 19.50 5.27 -6.61
CA GLU A 11 20.87 5.75 -6.52
C GLU A 11 21.83 4.91 -7.37
N ALA A 12 21.72 3.59 -7.35
CA ALA A 12 22.58 2.69 -8.12
C ALA A 12 22.42 2.85 -9.63
N LEU A 13 21.24 3.26 -10.10
CA LEU A 13 20.93 3.51 -11.50
C LEU A 13 21.07 4.99 -11.90
N ASP A 14 21.43 5.85 -10.97
CA ASP A 14 21.52 7.32 -11.18
C ASP A 14 20.25 7.90 -11.83
N LEU A 15 19.08 7.45 -11.37
CA LEU A 15 17.81 7.89 -11.94
C LEU A 15 17.51 9.32 -11.54
N MET A 16 17.33 10.18 -12.55
CA MET A 16 17.03 11.59 -12.40
C MET A 16 15.73 11.95 -13.14
N ASP A 17 15.13 13.09 -12.75
CA ASP A 17 13.94 13.63 -13.42
C ASP A 17 12.75 12.63 -13.44
N ILE A 18 12.53 11.95 -12.35
CA ILE A 18 11.62 10.83 -12.23
C ILE A 18 10.16 11.30 -12.30
N THR A 19 9.33 10.57 -13.05
CA THR A 19 7.88 10.61 -12.93
C THR A 19 7.42 9.32 -12.26
N LEU A 20 6.75 9.45 -11.12
CA LEU A 20 6.24 8.29 -10.38
C LEU A 20 4.84 7.90 -10.84
N VAL A 21 4.60 6.60 -10.96
CA VAL A 21 3.25 6.02 -11.07
C VAL A 21 3.07 5.07 -9.89
N LEU A 22 2.15 5.41 -8.99
CA LEU A 22 2.06 4.81 -7.66
C LEU A 22 0.69 4.17 -7.42
N HIS A 23 0.72 3.00 -6.77
CA HIS A 23 -0.45 2.28 -6.33
C HIS A 23 -0.17 1.62 -4.97
N ASP A 24 -1.18 1.53 -4.12
CA ASP A 24 -1.17 0.85 -2.82
C ASP A 24 0.07 1.24 -1.97
N TRP A 25 0.82 0.31 -1.40
CA TRP A 25 2.04 0.56 -0.65
C TRP A 25 3.16 1.22 -1.48
N GLY A 26 3.14 1.05 -2.81
CA GLY A 26 4.01 1.79 -3.70
C GLY A 26 3.85 3.30 -3.55
N GLY A 27 2.63 3.78 -3.23
CA GLY A 27 2.37 5.17 -2.88
C GLY A 27 3.04 5.59 -1.58
N GLY A 28 2.90 4.80 -0.52
CA GLY A 28 3.56 5.10 0.76
C GLY A 28 5.09 5.24 0.63
N ILE A 29 5.71 4.36 -0.15
CA ILE A 29 7.15 4.40 -0.42
C ILE A 29 7.50 5.58 -1.34
N GLY A 30 6.78 5.72 -2.47
CA GLY A 30 7.09 6.73 -3.50
C GLY A 30 6.85 8.16 -3.03
N PHE A 31 5.76 8.42 -2.31
CA PHE A 31 5.50 9.75 -1.73
C PHE A 31 6.56 10.12 -0.69
N ASN A 32 6.93 9.18 0.19
CA ASN A 32 7.97 9.43 1.17
C ASN A 32 9.30 9.76 0.47
N TYR A 33 9.65 9.04 -0.60
CA TYR A 33 10.86 9.33 -1.38
C TYR A 33 10.76 10.69 -2.05
N ALA A 34 9.66 10.99 -2.76
CA ALA A 34 9.48 12.25 -3.48
C ALA A 34 9.54 13.48 -2.55
N MET A 35 8.96 13.38 -1.35
CA MET A 35 8.98 14.51 -0.40
C MET A 35 10.34 14.70 0.27
N ASN A 36 11.17 13.65 0.34
CA ASN A 36 12.54 13.76 0.83
C ASN A 36 13.56 14.16 -0.26
N ARG A 37 13.20 14.09 -1.54
CA ARG A 37 14.05 14.40 -2.70
C ARG A 37 13.27 15.16 -3.79
N PRO A 38 12.60 16.28 -3.46
CA PRO A 38 11.64 16.92 -4.38
C PRO A 38 12.27 17.35 -5.70
N ASP A 39 13.55 17.69 -5.72
CA ASP A 39 14.25 18.16 -6.92
C ASP A 39 14.50 17.07 -7.97
N ASN A 40 14.33 15.80 -7.59
CA ASN A 40 14.53 14.66 -8.48
C ASN A 40 13.25 14.22 -9.21
N PHE A 41 12.17 15.02 -9.16
CA PHE A 41 10.88 14.62 -9.71
C PHE A 41 10.28 15.61 -10.68
N ARG A 42 9.60 15.08 -11.72
CA ARG A 42 8.82 15.85 -12.69
C ARG A 42 7.33 15.83 -12.40
N GLY A 43 6.82 14.79 -11.76
CA GLY A 43 5.41 14.64 -11.40
C GLY A 43 5.09 13.30 -10.78
N ILE A 44 3.86 13.18 -10.28
CA ILE A 44 3.37 11.98 -9.61
C ILE A 44 1.96 11.66 -10.13
N ALA A 45 1.78 10.46 -10.69
CA ALA A 45 0.48 9.86 -10.95
C ALA A 45 0.21 8.79 -9.91
N PHE A 46 -1.00 8.72 -9.36
CA PHE A 46 -1.30 7.75 -8.31
C PHE A 46 -2.76 7.33 -8.29
N MET A 47 -3.01 6.15 -7.74
CA MET A 47 -4.33 5.56 -7.57
C MET A 47 -4.33 4.66 -6.35
N GLU A 48 -5.49 4.53 -5.66
CA GLU A 48 -5.73 3.61 -4.55
C GLU A 48 -4.49 3.40 -3.65
N THR A 49 -4.09 4.46 -2.95
CA THR A 49 -2.90 4.49 -2.11
C THR A 49 -3.10 5.32 -0.86
N PHE A 50 -2.16 5.24 0.08
CA PHE A 50 -2.23 5.93 1.37
C PHE A 50 -1.98 7.43 1.24
N VAL A 51 -3.04 8.21 1.07
CA VAL A 51 -3.01 9.69 1.07
C VAL A 51 -3.50 10.29 2.39
N ARG A 52 -3.74 9.45 3.38
CA ARG A 52 -4.11 9.78 4.76
C ARG A 52 -3.81 8.61 5.70
N THR A 53 -3.83 8.87 6.99
CA THR A 53 -4.03 7.86 8.03
C THR A 53 -5.54 7.60 8.23
N PHE A 54 -5.89 6.56 8.95
CA PHE A 54 -7.27 6.22 9.31
C PHE A 54 -7.46 6.44 10.81
N ASP A 55 -8.42 7.29 11.16
CA ASP A 55 -8.65 7.65 12.57
C ASP A 55 -9.32 6.51 13.34
N SER A 56 -10.07 5.66 12.64
CA SER A 56 -10.73 4.49 13.20
C SER A 56 -10.93 3.39 12.14
N TRP A 57 -11.38 2.23 12.58
CA TRP A 57 -11.82 1.16 11.69
C TRP A 57 -13.07 1.52 10.87
N ASP A 58 -13.83 2.52 11.28
CA ASP A 58 -14.99 3.01 10.53
C ASP A 58 -14.57 3.77 9.26
N ASP A 59 -13.34 4.26 9.23
CA ASP A 59 -12.72 4.87 8.04
C ASP A 59 -12.14 3.87 7.05
N TRP A 60 -11.96 2.62 7.47
CA TRP A 60 -11.49 1.53 6.61
C TRP A 60 -12.63 0.97 5.76
N PRO A 61 -12.38 0.40 4.57
CA PRO A 61 -13.41 -0.25 3.77
C PRO A 61 -14.16 -1.31 4.60
N GLN A 62 -15.46 -1.10 4.78
CA GLN A 62 -16.23 -1.86 5.78
C GLN A 62 -16.40 -3.33 5.42
N ASP A 63 -16.45 -3.65 4.13
CA ASP A 63 -16.48 -5.02 3.59
C ASP A 63 -15.19 -5.80 3.84
N LEU A 64 -14.07 -5.09 4.06
CA LEU A 64 -12.76 -5.68 4.36
C LEU A 64 -12.39 -5.57 5.85
N ALA A 65 -13.07 -4.72 6.62
CA ALA A 65 -12.67 -4.34 7.97
C ALA A 65 -12.51 -5.55 8.91
N GLU A 66 -13.47 -6.48 8.91
CA GLU A 66 -13.42 -7.64 9.80
C GLU A 66 -12.25 -8.59 9.47
N GLY A 67 -11.98 -8.83 8.18
CA GLY A 67 -10.83 -9.62 7.74
C GLY A 67 -9.50 -8.97 8.15
N PHE A 68 -9.38 -7.65 7.93
CA PHE A 68 -8.17 -6.92 8.31
C PHE A 68 -7.96 -6.80 9.83
N LYS A 69 -9.01 -6.76 10.63
CA LYS A 69 -8.90 -6.88 12.09
C LYS A 69 -8.33 -8.24 12.51
N GLN A 70 -8.79 -9.33 11.87
CA GLN A 70 -8.24 -10.66 12.12
C GLN A 70 -6.77 -10.76 11.71
N PHE A 71 -6.37 -10.14 10.59
CA PHE A 71 -4.97 -10.08 10.15
C PHE A 71 -4.07 -9.30 11.12
N ARG A 72 -4.63 -8.58 12.09
CA ARG A 72 -3.90 -7.84 13.13
C ARG A 72 -4.11 -8.40 14.53
N THR A 73 -4.85 -9.50 14.65
CA THR A 73 -5.10 -10.16 15.93
C THR A 73 -3.95 -11.13 16.23
N GLU A 74 -3.34 -10.97 17.41
CA GLU A 74 -2.25 -11.84 17.86
C GLU A 74 -2.72 -13.31 17.93
N GLY A 75 -1.85 -14.21 17.46
CA GLY A 75 -2.15 -15.65 17.40
C GLY A 75 -3.03 -16.07 16.21
N VAL A 76 -3.85 -15.18 15.66
CA VAL A 76 -4.74 -15.46 14.52
C VAL A 76 -4.09 -15.05 13.20
N SER A 77 -3.47 -13.89 13.17
CA SER A 77 -2.94 -13.28 11.95
C SER A 77 -1.89 -14.14 11.24
N TRP A 78 -1.01 -14.77 12.00
CA TRP A 78 0.01 -15.66 11.46
C TRP A 78 -0.60 -16.89 10.79
N GLU A 79 -1.53 -17.54 11.47
CA GLU A 79 -2.25 -18.72 10.95
C GLU A 79 -2.94 -18.38 9.62
N LEU A 80 -3.72 -17.29 9.59
CA LEU A 80 -4.46 -16.90 8.38
C LEU A 80 -3.54 -16.54 7.21
N ILE A 81 -2.55 -15.71 7.46
CA ILE A 81 -1.73 -15.15 6.37
C ILE A 81 -0.59 -16.08 5.97
N VAL A 82 0.15 -16.62 6.97
CA VAL A 82 1.35 -17.41 6.68
C VAL A 82 1.02 -18.88 6.45
N GLU A 83 0.23 -19.49 7.33
CA GLU A 83 -0.06 -20.92 7.22
C GLU A 83 -1.12 -21.20 6.15
N LYS A 84 -2.24 -20.48 6.19
CA LYS A 84 -3.39 -20.70 5.28
C LYS A 84 -3.34 -19.88 3.98
N ASN A 85 -2.46 -18.88 3.87
CA ASN A 85 -2.32 -18.03 2.69
C ASN A 85 -3.61 -17.27 2.27
N VAL A 86 -4.50 -16.99 3.20
CA VAL A 86 -5.82 -16.38 2.96
C VAL A 86 -5.71 -15.08 2.15
N PHE A 87 -4.67 -14.29 2.37
CA PHE A 87 -4.50 -13.03 1.65
C PHE A 87 -4.38 -13.24 0.13
N MET A 88 -3.61 -14.23 -0.30
CA MET A 88 -3.40 -14.50 -1.73
C MET A 88 -4.52 -15.32 -2.36
N GLU A 89 -5.15 -16.20 -1.57
CA GLU A 89 -6.14 -17.13 -2.08
C GLU A 89 -7.57 -16.57 -2.05
N GLU A 90 -7.85 -15.63 -1.13
CA GLU A 90 -9.20 -15.07 -0.96
C GLU A 90 -9.24 -13.55 -1.19
N ILE A 91 -8.37 -12.76 -0.52
CA ILE A 91 -8.44 -11.30 -0.58
C ILE A 91 -7.99 -10.76 -1.93
N LEU A 92 -6.92 -11.29 -2.52
CA LEU A 92 -6.44 -10.85 -3.82
C LEU A 92 -7.48 -11.06 -4.93
N PRO A 93 -8.09 -12.25 -5.10
CA PRO A 93 -9.14 -12.44 -6.08
C PRO A 93 -10.37 -11.56 -5.84
N TYR A 94 -10.77 -11.37 -4.58
CA TYR A 94 -11.88 -10.49 -4.21
C TYR A 94 -11.65 -9.03 -4.67
N GLY A 95 -10.42 -8.55 -4.62
CA GLY A 95 -10.05 -7.20 -5.07
C GLY A 95 -10.03 -7.02 -6.60
N ILE A 96 -10.27 -8.06 -7.39
CA ILE A 96 -10.23 -8.02 -8.85
C ILE A 96 -11.66 -8.20 -9.41
N HIS A 97 -12.13 -7.20 -10.16
CA HIS A 97 -13.53 -7.13 -10.61
C HIS A 97 -13.94 -8.25 -11.60
N ARG A 98 -13.00 -8.91 -12.25
CA ARG A 98 -13.25 -10.03 -13.16
C ARG A 98 -12.71 -11.34 -12.59
N ASP A 99 -13.24 -12.44 -13.05
CA ASP A 99 -12.67 -13.75 -12.74
C ASP A 99 -11.25 -13.84 -13.31
N LEU A 100 -10.33 -14.35 -12.51
CA LEU A 100 -8.98 -14.68 -12.94
C LEU A 100 -8.98 -16.07 -13.59
N SER A 101 -8.26 -16.21 -14.68
CA SER A 101 -7.96 -17.52 -15.22
C SER A 101 -7.04 -18.32 -14.28
N GLU A 102 -7.03 -19.64 -14.39
CA GLU A 102 -6.15 -20.50 -13.60
C GLU A 102 -4.67 -20.12 -13.75
N ALA A 103 -4.25 -19.74 -14.96
CA ALA A 103 -2.88 -19.30 -15.23
C ALA A 103 -2.52 -18.01 -14.49
N GLU A 104 -3.45 -17.04 -14.43
CA GLU A 104 -3.26 -15.80 -13.69
C GLU A 104 -3.20 -16.06 -12.18
N VAL A 105 -4.14 -16.85 -11.65
CA VAL A 105 -4.13 -17.26 -10.23
C VAL A 105 -2.80 -17.92 -9.88
N ASN A 106 -2.35 -18.88 -10.69
CA ASN A 106 -1.08 -19.55 -10.47
C ASN A 106 0.11 -18.59 -10.50
N THR A 107 0.11 -17.59 -11.40
CA THR A 107 1.17 -16.58 -11.48
C THR A 107 1.24 -15.74 -10.20
N TYR A 108 0.10 -15.32 -9.65
CA TYR A 108 0.06 -14.58 -8.38
C TYR A 108 0.49 -15.44 -7.19
N LEU A 109 0.08 -16.70 -7.14
CA LEU A 109 0.39 -17.61 -6.04
C LEU A 109 1.85 -18.11 -6.05
N GLU A 110 2.49 -18.18 -7.20
CA GLU A 110 3.83 -18.79 -7.36
C GLU A 110 4.87 -18.26 -6.34
N PRO A 111 5.01 -16.93 -6.11
CA PRO A 111 5.98 -16.42 -5.14
C PRO A 111 5.66 -16.80 -3.69
N PHE A 112 4.43 -17.24 -3.41
CA PHE A 112 3.90 -17.51 -2.07
C PHE A 112 3.51 -18.97 -1.84
N ARG A 113 3.89 -19.87 -2.73
CA ARG A 113 3.68 -21.32 -2.53
C ARG A 113 4.47 -21.83 -1.32
N ASP A 114 5.72 -21.40 -1.18
CA ASP A 114 6.52 -21.68 0.00
C ASP A 114 6.07 -20.81 1.18
N VAL A 115 5.72 -21.46 2.29
CA VAL A 115 5.30 -20.81 3.54
C VAL A 115 6.34 -19.81 4.04
N ALA A 116 7.64 -20.11 3.85
CA ALA A 116 8.73 -19.23 4.27
C ALA A 116 8.68 -17.85 3.58
N HIS A 117 8.08 -17.77 2.39
CA HIS A 117 7.96 -16.52 1.64
C HIS A 117 6.75 -15.67 2.05
N ARG A 118 5.80 -16.19 2.85
CA ARG A 118 4.55 -15.50 3.21
C ARG A 118 4.71 -14.52 4.37
N LYS A 119 5.81 -14.60 5.14
CA LYS A 119 6.08 -13.64 6.23
C LYS A 119 6.01 -12.19 5.78
N ARG A 120 6.43 -11.88 4.55
CA ARG A 120 6.35 -10.52 3.98
C ARG A 120 4.91 -10.03 3.84
N LEU A 121 3.97 -10.92 3.46
CA LEU A 121 2.55 -10.60 3.41
C LEU A 121 2.02 -10.27 4.80
N TRP A 122 2.38 -11.09 5.79
CA TRP A 122 1.99 -10.85 7.18
C TRP A 122 2.49 -9.50 7.69
N VAL A 123 3.74 -9.13 7.43
CA VAL A 123 4.29 -7.81 7.81
C VAL A 123 3.49 -6.68 7.17
N TRP A 124 3.20 -6.75 5.87
CA TRP A 124 2.45 -5.70 5.19
C TRP A 124 1.05 -5.48 5.77
N GLN A 125 0.39 -6.52 6.25
CA GLN A 125 -0.94 -6.41 6.87
C GLN A 125 -0.91 -5.76 8.28
N GLN A 126 0.26 -5.70 8.92
CA GLN A 126 0.43 -5.00 10.20
C GLN A 126 0.62 -3.49 10.03
N GLU A 127 0.97 -3.03 8.84
CA GLU A 127 1.42 -1.66 8.58
C GLU A 127 0.33 -0.62 8.25
N PRO A 128 -0.91 -0.93 7.79
CA PRO A 128 -1.92 0.11 7.55
C PRO A 128 -2.10 1.01 8.78
N PRO A 129 -2.02 2.35 8.64
CA PRO A 129 -1.97 3.29 9.76
C PRO A 129 -3.37 3.57 10.30
N ILE A 130 -3.93 2.63 11.07
CA ILE A 130 -5.26 2.72 11.66
C ILE A 130 -5.13 3.06 13.14
N GLU A 131 -5.91 4.04 13.65
CA GLU A 131 -5.88 4.51 15.04
C GLU A 131 -4.46 4.92 15.51
N GLY A 132 -3.67 5.48 14.58
CA GLY A 132 -2.29 5.89 14.85
C GLY A 132 -1.30 4.72 15.02
N LYS A 133 -1.66 3.50 14.64
CA LYS A 133 -0.81 2.32 14.79
C LYS A 133 -0.62 1.58 13.46
N PRO A 134 0.62 1.13 13.14
CA PRO A 134 1.86 1.38 13.93
C PRO A 134 2.26 2.85 13.89
N ALA A 135 2.76 3.37 15.00
CA ALA A 135 3.07 4.80 15.14
C ALA A 135 4.10 5.28 14.11
N GLY A 136 5.13 4.49 13.82
CA GLY A 136 6.14 4.85 12.82
C GLY A 136 5.58 5.01 11.42
N THR A 137 4.72 4.10 10.98
CA THR A 137 4.06 4.18 9.66
C THR A 137 3.07 5.35 9.61
N ALA A 138 2.29 5.54 10.68
CA ALA A 138 1.37 6.67 10.79
C ALA A 138 2.11 8.02 10.71
N GLU A 139 3.25 8.16 11.39
CA GLU A 139 4.09 9.35 11.34
C GLU A 139 4.65 9.61 9.93
N ILE A 140 5.21 8.60 9.28
CA ILE A 140 5.74 8.72 7.92
C ILE A 140 4.64 9.19 6.95
N ILE A 141 3.46 8.59 7.02
CA ILE A 141 2.34 8.94 6.14
C ILE A 141 1.86 10.36 6.43
N SER A 142 1.69 10.73 7.70
CA SER A 142 1.29 12.09 8.07
C SER A 142 2.28 13.15 7.57
N ASN A 143 3.58 12.87 7.69
CA ASN A 143 4.64 13.77 7.26
C ASN A 143 4.63 13.97 5.74
N TYR A 144 4.66 12.90 4.94
CA TYR A 144 4.65 13.09 3.49
C TYR A 144 3.33 13.67 2.98
N VAL A 145 2.19 13.38 3.60
CA VAL A 145 0.90 13.98 3.23
C VAL A 145 0.91 15.50 3.47
N ALA A 146 1.48 15.94 4.60
CA ALA A 146 1.63 17.36 4.88
C ALA A 146 2.51 18.08 3.84
N GLU A 147 3.60 17.45 3.41
CA GLU A 147 4.49 17.99 2.38
C GLU A 147 3.88 17.91 0.97
N LEU A 148 3.16 16.84 0.62
CA LEU A 148 2.44 16.72 -0.65
C LEU A 148 1.43 17.85 -0.86
N LYS A 149 0.74 18.29 0.20
CA LYS A 149 -0.21 19.41 0.15
C LYS A 149 0.46 20.74 -0.19
N LYS A 150 1.70 20.93 0.21
CA LYS A 150 2.49 22.15 -0.03
C LYS A 150 3.27 22.09 -1.34
N SER A 151 3.57 20.90 -1.82
CA SER A 151 4.42 20.66 -2.97
C SER A 151 3.78 21.18 -4.26
N ALA A 152 4.57 21.89 -5.07
CA ALA A 152 4.20 22.36 -6.41
C ALA A 152 4.37 21.29 -7.50
N LEU A 153 4.85 20.09 -7.17
CA LEU A 153 4.96 18.99 -8.13
C LEU A 153 3.60 18.71 -8.78
N PRO A 154 3.53 18.55 -10.11
CA PRO A 154 2.32 18.11 -10.80
C PRO A 154 1.84 16.77 -10.24
N LYS A 155 0.54 16.68 -9.92
CA LYS A 155 -0.08 15.50 -9.35
C LYS A 155 -1.30 15.10 -10.15
N LEU A 156 -1.40 13.82 -10.51
CA LEU A 156 -2.54 13.24 -11.18
C LEU A 156 -3.10 12.10 -10.34
N LEU A 157 -4.31 12.27 -9.82
CA LEU A 157 -5.05 11.20 -9.15
C LEU A 157 -5.96 10.50 -10.15
N PHE A 158 -5.77 9.20 -10.31
CA PHE A 158 -6.77 8.33 -10.93
C PHE A 158 -7.72 7.84 -9.84
N HIS A 159 -8.91 8.40 -9.83
CA HIS A 159 -9.96 7.98 -8.91
C HIS A 159 -10.81 6.87 -9.52
N VAL A 160 -11.00 5.80 -8.79
CA VAL A 160 -11.85 4.67 -9.20
C VAL A 160 -13.09 4.61 -8.31
N GLN A 161 -14.18 4.08 -8.86
CA GLN A 161 -15.43 3.93 -8.13
C GLN A 161 -16.09 2.59 -8.50
N PRO A 162 -16.31 1.71 -7.50
CA PRO A 162 -15.95 1.86 -6.10
C PRO A 162 -14.44 1.85 -5.89
N GLY A 163 -13.94 2.68 -4.95
CA GLY A 163 -12.55 2.68 -4.48
C GLY A 163 -12.45 2.04 -3.10
N ALA A 164 -11.28 1.53 -2.75
CA ALA A 164 -11.03 0.93 -1.44
C ALA A 164 -10.29 1.88 -0.49
N ILE A 165 -9.16 2.45 -0.93
CA ILE A 165 -8.25 3.23 -0.07
C ILE A 165 -8.52 4.74 -0.18
N VAL A 166 -8.89 5.22 -1.38
CA VAL A 166 -9.13 6.64 -1.66
C VAL A 166 -10.62 6.91 -1.87
N PRO A 167 -11.39 7.16 -0.83
CA PRO A 167 -12.83 7.45 -0.97
C PRO A 167 -13.07 8.82 -1.61
N PRO A 168 -14.24 9.07 -2.23
CA PRO A 168 -14.58 10.32 -2.91
C PRO A 168 -14.42 11.57 -2.03
N VAL A 169 -14.64 11.43 -0.73
CA VAL A 169 -14.52 12.52 0.25
C VAL A 169 -13.08 13.04 0.42
N THR A 170 -12.11 12.22 0.10
CA THR A 170 -10.68 12.56 0.21
C THR A 170 -10.21 13.51 -0.90
N MET A 171 -11.04 13.73 -1.93
CA MET A 171 -10.70 14.55 -3.11
C MET A 171 -11.06 16.03 -2.98
N LYS A 172 -11.43 16.52 -1.79
CA LYS A 172 -11.77 17.93 -1.55
C LYS A 172 -10.53 18.76 -1.14
#